data_b9387e057ce037f0303959f3dea495a3
#
_entry.id   b9387e057ce037f0303959f3dea495a3
#
_cell.length_a   1.000
_cell.length_b   1.000
_cell.length_c   1.000
_cell.angle_alpha   90.00
_cell.angle_beta   90.00
_cell.angle_gamma   90.00
#
_symmetry.space_group_name_H-M   'P 1'
#
loop_
_entity.id
_entity.type
_entity.pdbx_description
1 polymer ?
#
loop_
_entity_poly.entity_id
_entity_poly.type
_entity_poly.pdbx_seq_one_letter_code
_entity_poly.pdbx_strand_id
1 'polypeptide(L)'
;MIYLDNSATTNPKPQAVKNAVIRAMNYYSFNSGRGGYKESVNTSDMIFSCREKLSEMFGFPSENIAFTPNCTTAINFAIKGILKPGDHIIISNLEHNAVARPVYALFKNGIIDYDIADFSFDKEQTINNFKKLIKPNTKAIVCT
;
A
#
# COMPACT_ATOMS: atom_id res chain seq x y z
N MET A 1 -5.36 -6.30 29.54
CA MET A 1 -4.24 -5.67 28.79
C MET A 1 -4.84 -4.61 27.85
N ILE A 2 -4.35 -3.40 27.92
CA ILE A 2 -4.72 -2.35 26.96
C ILE A 2 -3.73 -2.45 25.79
N TYR A 3 -4.24 -2.64 24.55
CA TYR A 3 -3.42 -2.76 23.36
C TYR A 3 -3.59 -1.51 22.49
N LEU A 4 -2.51 -0.74 22.31
CA LEU A 4 -2.53 0.56 21.62
C LEU A 4 -1.78 0.55 20.27
N ASP A 5 -1.32 -0.63 19.80
CA ASP A 5 -0.53 -0.77 18.57
C ASP A 5 -1.32 -1.41 17.42
N ASN A 6 -2.63 -1.09 17.33
CA ASN A 6 -3.50 -1.62 16.26
C ASN A 6 -3.10 -1.16 14.86
N SER A 7 -2.39 -0.05 14.73
CA SER A 7 -1.86 0.43 13.44
C SER A 7 -0.80 -0.51 12.85
N ALA A 8 -0.03 -1.17 13.69
CA ALA A 8 0.93 -2.19 13.25
C ALA A 8 0.22 -3.52 12.92
N THR A 9 -0.66 -3.99 13.80
CA THR A 9 -1.51 -5.17 13.59
C THR A 9 -2.66 -5.20 14.59
N THR A 10 -3.84 -5.59 14.14
CA THR A 10 -5.02 -5.68 14.99
C THR A 10 -4.90 -6.86 15.97
N ASN A 11 -5.05 -6.60 17.29
CA ASN A 11 -5.08 -7.63 18.31
C ASN A 11 -6.10 -7.28 19.43
N PRO A 12 -7.04 -8.18 19.78
CA PRO A 12 -7.27 -9.50 19.18
C PRO A 12 -7.85 -9.41 17.76
N LYS A 13 -7.53 -10.40 16.94
CA LYS A 13 -8.14 -10.51 15.60
C LYS A 13 -9.65 -10.75 15.74
N PRO A 14 -10.51 -10.05 14.98
CA PRO A 14 -11.95 -10.32 14.94
C PRO A 14 -12.26 -11.78 14.60
N GLN A 15 -13.31 -12.35 15.19
CA GLN A 15 -13.65 -13.76 14.96
C GLN A 15 -13.97 -14.03 13.49
N ALA A 16 -14.59 -13.07 12.81
CA ALA A 16 -14.87 -13.17 11.36
C ALA A 16 -13.58 -13.37 10.54
N VAL A 17 -12.51 -12.65 10.88
CA VAL A 17 -11.19 -12.80 10.21
C VAL A 17 -10.60 -14.18 10.43
N LYS A 18 -10.64 -14.68 11.68
CA LYS A 18 -10.16 -16.04 12.02
C LYS A 18 -10.93 -17.10 11.24
N ASN A 19 -12.25 -16.99 11.19
CA ASN A 19 -13.11 -17.93 10.45
C ASN A 19 -12.84 -17.88 8.96
N ALA A 20 -12.64 -16.69 8.38
CA ALA A 20 -12.30 -16.53 6.97
C ALA A 20 -10.96 -17.17 6.61
N VAL A 21 -9.93 -17.02 7.46
CA VAL A 21 -8.63 -17.66 7.25
C VAL A 21 -8.75 -19.19 7.29
N ILE A 22 -9.44 -19.74 8.31
CA ILE A 22 -9.67 -21.19 8.43
C ILE A 22 -10.43 -21.71 7.20
N ARG A 23 -11.48 -21.00 6.77
CA ARG A 23 -12.23 -21.35 5.57
C ARG A 23 -11.37 -21.32 4.32
N ALA A 24 -10.51 -20.30 4.16
CA ALA A 24 -9.60 -20.21 3.03
C ALA A 24 -8.63 -21.40 2.98
N MET A 25 -8.06 -21.76 4.12
CA MET A 25 -7.14 -22.92 4.24
C MET A 25 -7.83 -24.23 3.87
N ASN A 26 -9.09 -24.41 4.26
CA ASN A 26 -9.82 -25.67 4.04
C ASN A 26 -10.40 -25.81 2.62
N TYR A 27 -10.85 -24.71 2.00
CA TYR A 27 -11.69 -24.76 0.80
C TYR A 27 -11.12 -24.01 -0.40
N TYR A 28 -10.11 -23.13 -0.21
CA TYR A 28 -9.56 -22.27 -1.26
C TYR A 28 -8.03 -22.35 -1.37
N SER A 29 -7.42 -23.46 -0.92
CA SER A 29 -5.98 -23.71 -1.01
C SER A 29 -5.58 -24.39 -2.35
N PHE A 30 -6.26 -24.02 -3.43
CA PHE A 30 -5.98 -24.56 -4.76
C PHE A 30 -5.30 -23.50 -5.64
N ASN A 31 -4.58 -23.95 -6.67
CA ASN A 31 -3.93 -23.06 -7.61
C ASN A 31 -4.95 -22.28 -8.44
N SER A 32 -5.13 -20.99 -8.16
CA SER A 32 -6.09 -20.12 -8.84
C SER A 32 -5.65 -19.68 -10.25
N GLY A 33 -4.40 -19.95 -10.65
CA GLY A 33 -3.83 -19.36 -11.89
C GLY A 33 -3.73 -20.31 -13.08
N ARG A 34 -3.82 -21.63 -12.87
CA ARG A 34 -3.47 -22.62 -13.92
C ARG A 34 -4.38 -23.85 -13.97
N GLY A 35 -5.43 -23.90 -13.20
CA GLY A 35 -6.31 -25.05 -13.14
C GLY A 35 -7.66 -24.79 -13.77
N GLY A 36 -8.11 -25.65 -14.69
CA GLY A 36 -9.46 -25.63 -15.23
C GLY A 36 -10.45 -26.48 -14.43
N TYR A 37 -10.07 -27.03 -13.27
CA TYR A 37 -10.94 -27.83 -12.41
C TYR A 37 -11.69 -26.94 -11.43
N LYS A 38 -12.82 -27.47 -10.94
CA LYS A 38 -13.82 -26.71 -10.16
C LYS A 38 -13.24 -25.97 -8.95
N GLU A 39 -12.36 -26.63 -8.20
CA GLU A 39 -11.77 -26.06 -6.98
C GLU A 39 -10.81 -24.88 -7.29
N SER A 40 -10.10 -24.96 -8.42
CA SER A 40 -9.24 -23.89 -8.91
C SER A 40 -10.09 -22.67 -9.32
N VAL A 41 -11.20 -22.88 -10.02
CA VAL A 41 -12.14 -21.81 -10.42
C VAL A 41 -12.75 -21.17 -9.17
N ASN A 42 -13.24 -21.96 -8.22
CA ASN A 42 -13.80 -21.45 -6.96
C ASN A 42 -12.78 -20.59 -6.17
N THR A 43 -11.50 -20.97 -6.20
CA THR A 43 -10.44 -20.18 -5.55
C THR A 43 -10.22 -18.85 -6.27
N SER A 44 -10.21 -18.87 -7.61
CA SER A 44 -10.13 -17.65 -8.43
C SER A 44 -11.29 -16.70 -8.17
N ASP A 45 -12.52 -17.24 -8.13
CA ASP A 45 -13.73 -16.46 -7.88
C ASP A 45 -13.73 -15.83 -6.48
N MET A 46 -13.24 -16.57 -5.48
CA MET A 46 -13.08 -16.02 -4.13
C MET A 46 -12.10 -14.83 -4.09
N ILE A 47 -10.94 -14.96 -4.77
CA ILE A 47 -9.95 -13.87 -4.86
C ILE A 47 -10.54 -12.68 -5.61
N PHE A 48 -11.27 -12.93 -6.71
CA PHE A 48 -11.91 -11.87 -7.49
C PHE A 48 -12.98 -11.15 -6.67
N SER A 49 -13.83 -11.88 -5.95
CA SER A 49 -14.83 -11.28 -5.05
C SER A 49 -14.21 -10.40 -3.94
N CYS A 50 -12.98 -10.73 -3.48
CA CYS A 50 -12.28 -9.84 -2.58
C CYS A 50 -11.86 -8.53 -3.26
N ARG A 51 -11.43 -8.58 -4.54
CA ARG A 51 -11.14 -7.36 -5.31
C ARG A 51 -12.37 -6.50 -5.56
N GLU A 52 -13.52 -7.13 -5.87
CA GLU A 52 -14.79 -6.41 -6.06
C GLU A 52 -15.19 -5.65 -4.80
N LYS A 53 -15.11 -6.26 -3.62
CA LYS A 53 -15.40 -5.59 -2.35
C LYS A 53 -14.45 -4.42 -2.06
N LEU A 54 -13.17 -4.56 -2.39
CA LEU A 54 -12.23 -3.46 -2.28
C LEU A 54 -12.50 -2.37 -3.32
N SER A 55 -12.90 -2.75 -4.52
CA SER A 55 -13.35 -1.84 -5.58
C SER A 55 -14.52 -0.97 -5.11
N GLU A 56 -15.53 -1.58 -4.52
CA GLU A 56 -16.68 -0.86 -3.92
C GLU A 56 -16.23 0.08 -2.80
N MET A 57 -15.34 -0.38 -1.91
CA MET A 57 -14.88 0.38 -0.76
C MET A 57 -14.04 1.61 -1.16
N PHE A 58 -13.19 1.47 -2.17
CA PHE A 58 -12.24 2.52 -2.57
C PHE A 58 -12.64 3.29 -3.84
N GLY A 59 -13.71 2.90 -4.52
CA GLY A 59 -14.15 3.52 -5.77
C GLY A 59 -13.17 3.31 -6.93
N PHE A 60 -12.49 2.17 -7.00
CA PHE A 60 -11.47 1.86 -8.00
C PHE A 60 -11.82 0.57 -8.75
N PRO A 61 -11.56 0.45 -10.07
CA PRO A 61 -11.83 -0.78 -10.82
C PRO A 61 -11.14 -2.01 -10.22
N SER A 62 -11.83 -3.13 -10.11
CA SER A 62 -11.33 -4.35 -9.45
C SER A 62 -10.08 -4.93 -10.12
N GLU A 63 -9.95 -4.76 -11.45
CA GLU A 63 -8.80 -5.16 -12.25
C GLU A 63 -7.52 -4.38 -11.91
N ASN A 64 -7.65 -3.18 -11.31
CA ASN A 64 -6.54 -2.35 -10.88
C ASN A 64 -6.11 -2.61 -9.43
N ILE A 65 -6.71 -3.59 -8.77
CA ILE A 65 -6.39 -3.96 -7.39
C ILE A 65 -5.47 -5.19 -7.40
N ALA A 66 -4.26 -5.03 -6.90
CA ALA A 66 -3.29 -6.11 -6.76
C ALA A 66 -3.04 -6.43 -5.28
N PHE A 67 -3.07 -7.71 -4.93
CA PHE A 67 -2.68 -8.16 -3.59
C PHE A 67 -1.16 -8.34 -3.51
N THR A 68 -0.59 -7.89 -2.40
CA THR A 68 0.82 -8.09 -2.07
C THR A 68 0.96 -8.77 -0.71
N PRO A 69 2.09 -9.40 -0.40
CA PRO A 69 2.29 -10.07 0.88
C PRO A 69 2.19 -9.15 2.09
N ASN A 70 2.51 -7.86 1.91
CA ASN A 70 2.47 -6.85 2.98
C ASN A 70 2.52 -5.43 2.38
N CYS A 71 2.22 -4.45 3.22
CA CYS A 71 2.23 -3.02 2.86
C CYS A 71 3.61 -2.54 2.37
N THR A 72 4.71 -3.02 2.96
CA THR A 72 6.08 -2.67 2.56
C THR A 72 6.32 -3.03 1.09
N THR A 73 5.91 -4.22 0.67
CA THR A 73 6.02 -4.66 -0.73
C THR A 73 5.17 -3.79 -1.65
N ALA A 74 3.92 -3.50 -1.26
CA ALA A 74 3.02 -2.64 -2.03
C ALA A 74 3.62 -1.24 -2.25
N ILE A 75 4.10 -0.60 -1.19
CA ILE A 75 4.74 0.72 -1.23
C ILE A 75 5.99 0.70 -2.12
N ASN A 76 6.84 -0.32 -2.00
CA ASN A 76 8.03 -0.45 -2.84
C ASN A 76 7.68 -0.59 -4.33
N PHE A 77 6.63 -1.35 -4.65
CA PHE A 77 6.15 -1.47 -6.04
C PHE A 77 5.61 -0.13 -6.56
N ALA A 78 4.83 0.60 -5.74
CA ALA A 78 4.31 1.90 -6.11
C ALA A 78 5.46 2.91 -6.35
N ILE A 79 6.36 3.09 -5.38
CA ILE A 79 7.46 4.05 -5.47
C ILE A 79 8.36 3.75 -6.67
N LYS A 80 8.82 2.49 -6.80
CA LYS A 80 9.74 2.10 -7.88
C LYS A 80 9.06 2.00 -9.26
N GLY A 81 7.75 1.78 -9.30
CA GLY A 81 6.99 1.70 -10.54
C GLY A 81 6.60 3.06 -11.12
N ILE A 82 6.37 4.05 -10.25
CA ILE A 82 5.92 5.38 -10.65
C ILE A 82 7.10 6.30 -11.00
N LEU A 83 8.18 6.25 -10.20
CA LEU A 83 9.30 7.16 -10.30
C LEU A 83 10.28 6.74 -11.41
N LYS A 84 10.72 7.73 -12.19
CA LYS A 84 11.69 7.59 -13.28
C LYS A 84 12.91 8.47 -12.99
N PRO A 85 14.04 8.25 -13.70
CA PRO A 85 15.21 9.13 -13.59
C PRO A 85 14.84 10.60 -13.84
N GLY A 86 15.26 11.47 -12.90
CA GLY A 86 14.99 12.90 -12.93
C GLY A 86 13.67 13.31 -12.27
N ASP A 87 12.84 12.38 -11.81
CA ASP A 87 11.63 12.70 -11.05
C ASP A 87 11.96 13.18 -9.63
N HIS A 88 11.03 13.92 -9.06
CA HIS A 88 11.06 14.40 -7.69
C HIS A 88 9.88 13.83 -6.89
N ILE A 89 10.11 13.47 -5.63
CA ILE A 89 9.09 13.01 -4.68
C ILE A 89 9.16 13.81 -3.39
N ILE A 90 8.00 14.10 -2.80
CA ILE A 90 7.91 14.71 -1.48
C ILE A 90 7.38 13.65 -0.51
N ILE A 91 8.03 13.48 0.62
CA ILE A 91 7.58 12.58 1.69
C ILE A 91 7.36 13.37 2.98
N SER A 92 6.49 12.90 3.87
CA SER A 92 6.36 13.53 5.19
C SER A 92 7.54 13.14 6.11
N ASN A 93 7.82 13.98 7.11
CA ASN A 93 8.79 13.65 8.16
C ASN A 93 8.31 12.56 9.14
N LEU A 94 7.06 12.08 8.99
CA LEU A 94 6.47 11.00 9.78
C LEU A 94 6.47 9.64 9.08
N GLU A 95 7.13 9.53 7.92
CA GLU A 95 7.06 8.32 7.10
C GLU A 95 7.70 7.10 7.76
N HIS A 96 7.03 5.97 7.57
CA HIS A 96 7.57 4.68 7.93
C HIS A 96 8.78 4.30 7.05
N ASN A 97 9.66 3.45 7.55
CA ASN A 97 10.82 2.94 6.81
C ASN A 97 10.48 2.28 5.46
N ALA A 98 9.25 1.78 5.30
CA ALA A 98 8.77 1.23 4.03
C ALA A 98 8.74 2.28 2.90
N VAL A 99 8.60 3.56 3.23
CA VAL A 99 8.68 4.72 2.33
C VAL A 99 10.08 5.32 2.30
N ALA A 100 10.61 5.68 3.47
CA ALA A 100 11.86 6.41 3.57
C ALA A 100 13.06 5.66 2.95
N ARG A 101 13.18 4.36 3.18
CA ARG A 101 14.31 3.56 2.67
C ARG A 101 14.35 3.45 1.14
N PRO A 102 13.27 3.07 0.42
CA PRO A 102 13.32 3.01 -1.03
C PRO A 102 13.51 4.39 -1.67
N VAL A 103 12.91 5.46 -1.13
CA VAL A 103 13.14 6.84 -1.61
C VAL A 103 14.60 7.23 -1.46
N TYR A 104 15.18 7.05 -0.27
CA TYR A 104 16.60 7.33 -0.02
C TYR A 104 17.53 6.50 -0.92
N ALA A 105 17.21 5.23 -1.15
CA ALA A 105 18.01 4.37 -2.03
C ALA A 105 17.99 4.87 -3.49
N LEU A 106 16.85 5.29 -4.01
CA LEU A 106 16.74 5.87 -5.36
C LEU A 106 17.50 7.19 -5.46
N PHE A 107 17.40 8.05 -4.45
CA PHE A 107 18.16 9.31 -4.37
C PHE A 107 19.68 9.06 -4.32
N LYS A 108 20.14 8.18 -3.43
CA LYS A 108 21.57 7.85 -3.29
C LYS A 108 22.17 7.30 -4.59
N ASN A 109 21.38 6.63 -5.41
CA ASN A 109 21.79 6.12 -6.71
C ASN A 109 21.65 7.16 -7.84
N GLY A 110 21.32 8.42 -7.52
CA GLY A 110 21.16 9.50 -8.50
C GLY A 110 20.00 9.32 -9.47
N ILE A 111 18.97 8.53 -9.10
CA ILE A 111 17.83 8.27 -9.95
C ILE A 111 16.78 9.36 -9.81
N ILE A 112 16.50 9.81 -8.57
CA ILE A 112 15.49 10.81 -8.25
C ILE A 112 16.03 11.86 -7.28
N ASP A 113 15.29 12.98 -7.17
CA ASP A 113 15.41 13.90 -6.04
C ASP A 113 14.23 13.73 -5.07
N TYR A 114 14.42 14.13 -3.80
CA TYR A 114 13.33 14.15 -2.84
C TYR A 114 13.46 15.28 -1.83
N ASP A 115 12.33 15.72 -1.32
CA ASP A 115 12.24 16.65 -0.20
C ASP A 115 11.37 16.05 0.92
N ILE A 116 11.61 16.50 2.15
CA ILE A 116 10.85 16.10 3.34
C ILE A 116 9.99 17.28 3.78
N ALA A 117 8.67 17.08 3.81
CA ALA A 117 7.72 18.06 4.32
C ALA A 117 7.49 17.85 5.81
N ASP A 118 7.62 18.93 6.58
CA ASP A 118 7.36 18.89 8.02
C ASP A 118 5.85 18.84 8.30
N PHE A 119 5.46 17.88 9.12
CA PHE A 119 4.12 17.81 9.72
C PHE A 119 3.97 18.88 10.80
N SER A 120 2.78 19.48 10.86
CA SER A 120 2.33 20.37 11.95
C SER A 120 0.95 19.91 12.42
N PHE A 121 0.64 20.15 13.69
CA PHE A 121 -0.72 19.97 14.21
C PHE A 121 -1.74 20.97 13.60
N ASP A 122 -1.25 22.07 13.01
CA ASP A 122 -2.03 22.94 12.16
C ASP A 122 -2.10 22.37 10.75
N LYS A 123 -3.33 22.03 10.32
CA LYS A 123 -3.61 21.46 8.99
C LYS A 123 -3.16 22.37 7.85
N GLU A 124 -3.41 23.67 7.95
CA GLU A 124 -3.06 24.63 6.90
C GLU A 124 -1.54 24.77 6.78
N GLN A 125 -0.85 24.80 7.91
CA GLN A 125 0.60 24.82 7.92
C GLN A 125 1.19 23.56 7.28
N THR A 126 0.66 22.38 7.59
CA THR A 126 1.10 21.12 6.96
C THR A 126 0.91 21.19 5.45
N ILE A 127 -0.27 21.57 4.96
CA ILE A 127 -0.54 21.72 3.52
C ILE A 127 0.44 22.71 2.88
N ASN A 128 0.71 23.82 3.52
CA ASN A 128 1.63 24.85 3.02
C ASN A 128 3.08 24.34 2.97
N ASN A 129 3.51 23.51 3.93
CA ASN A 129 4.83 22.89 3.92
C ASN A 129 5.00 21.98 2.71
N PHE A 130 4.02 21.16 2.38
CA PHE A 130 4.04 20.35 1.14
C PHE A 130 4.03 21.23 -0.13
N LYS A 131 3.14 22.21 -0.20
CA LYS A 131 3.01 23.10 -1.37
C LYS A 131 4.30 23.82 -1.74
N LYS A 132 5.08 24.28 -0.75
CA LYS A 132 6.37 24.97 -0.95
C LYS A 132 7.44 24.11 -1.60
N LEU A 133 7.33 22.80 -1.47
CA LEU A 133 8.30 21.83 -1.96
C LEU A 133 7.96 21.30 -3.37
N ILE A 134 6.79 21.64 -3.91
CA ILE A 134 6.37 21.20 -5.24
C ILE A 134 7.24 21.86 -6.31
N LYS A 135 7.85 21.02 -7.14
CA LYS A 135 8.68 21.40 -8.29
C LYS A 135 8.01 20.94 -9.59
N PRO A 136 8.42 21.48 -10.76
CA PRO A 136 7.85 21.06 -12.05
C PRO A 136 7.97 19.55 -12.34
N ASN A 137 8.99 18.90 -11.79
CA ASN A 137 9.25 17.46 -11.89
C ASN A 137 8.74 16.64 -10.69
N THR A 138 7.95 17.24 -9.80
CA THR A 138 7.33 16.49 -8.68
C THR A 138 6.32 15.50 -9.23
N LYS A 139 6.62 14.22 -9.08
CA LYS A 139 5.82 13.11 -9.61
C LYS A 139 4.88 12.52 -8.57
N ALA A 140 5.25 12.52 -7.31
CA ALA A 140 4.46 11.92 -6.24
C ALA A 140 4.65 12.66 -4.91
N ILE A 141 3.64 12.54 -4.07
CA ILE A 141 3.65 12.96 -2.67
C ILE A 141 3.23 11.74 -1.84
N VAL A 142 3.98 11.44 -0.78
CA VAL A 142 3.65 10.41 0.20
C VAL A 142 3.47 11.07 1.55
N CYS A 143 2.34 10.80 2.17
CA CYS A 143 1.99 11.35 3.48
C CYS A 143 1.28 10.30 4.31
N THR A 144 1.83 10.00 5.46
CA THR A 144 1.22 9.14 6.49
C THR A 144 0.18 9.89 7.29
#